data_f91f429e5ba2b49874254f5f7d9064bf
#
_entry.id   f91f429e5ba2b49874254f5f7d9064bf
#
_cell.length_a   1.000
_cell.length_b   1.000
_cell.length_c   1.000
_cell.angle_alpha   90.00
_cell.angle_beta   90.00
_cell.angle_gamma   90.00
#
_symmetry.space_group_name_H-M   'P 1'
#
loop_
_entity.id
_entity.type
_entity.pdbx_description
1 polymer ?
#
loop_
_entity_poly.entity_id
_entity_poly.type
_entity_poly.pdbx_seq_one_letter_code
_entity_poly.pdbx_strand_id
1 'polypeptide(L)'
;MKKILAITQWVVKEAFWLAVAGGLIFGGWYGFQYLGENRDVAEAAPVERPVALVETVALEPLDGALPIRGEGFVRPLRQVSLSSQVGGRVTFVHPAIHDRTRFEMGEVLVRLDDRAAAAALEQAEANIAATQARIAQNKKDVERVAQLVERGASTRTQLDELRSIGDELAANLSGFQAARLAAEIAQQDRTVVAPFDGAVLNESVEVGDVVGVGQALAEIFTEGELEIDVPVRQADAALIPGLFEGTKARASIDVPFAGYVFRWQGYVARVQPEVDAMTRTLTVTVRLDDLEDVEGRSLSGQQIASGAPPALINAYAQVVIRGANTDDAYRIPSTALRGGETVWLYDSGTLSMAAAEAIHVDGEDTYISASALPVGSRIITSQLLAPVDGMAVRNVSDRRQADLVE
;
A
#
# COMPACT_ATOMS: atom_id res chain seq x y z
N MET A 1 116.12 38.48 35.33
CA MET A 1 114.91 38.64 36.22
C MET A 1 113.63 39.08 35.53
N LYS A 2 113.63 39.77 34.38
CA LYS A 2 112.37 40.29 33.73
C LYS A 2 111.51 39.21 32.99
N LYS A 3 112.01 38.03 32.58
CA LYS A 3 111.21 36.97 31.89
C LYS A 3 110.46 36.06 32.84
N ILE A 4 110.82 35.91 34.10
CA ILE A 4 110.11 35.02 35.07
C ILE A 4 108.79 35.72 35.58
N LEU A 5 108.87 37.09 35.73
CA LEU A 5 107.67 37.84 36.19
C LEU A 5 106.50 37.85 35.16
N ALA A 6 106.80 37.78 33.87
CA ALA A 6 105.79 37.80 32.79
C ALA A 6 105.04 36.49 32.69
N ILE A 7 105.66 35.34 32.94
CA ILE A 7 105.08 34.04 32.89
C ILE A 7 104.11 33.82 34.10
N THR A 8 104.51 34.34 35.29
CA THR A 8 103.67 34.25 36.49
C THR A 8 102.41 35.09 36.35
N GLN A 9 102.49 36.28 35.75
CA GLN A 9 101.31 37.14 35.53
C GLN A 9 100.39 36.53 34.47
N TRP A 10 100.87 35.84 33.46
CA TRP A 10 100.02 35.17 32.47
C TRP A 10 99.34 33.96 33.08
N VAL A 11 99.98 33.10 33.81
CA VAL A 11 99.42 31.95 34.50
C VAL A 11 98.34 32.36 35.51
N VAL A 12 98.58 33.45 36.27
CA VAL A 12 97.57 33.97 37.21
C VAL A 12 96.33 34.46 36.51
N LYS A 13 96.51 35.13 35.36
CA LYS A 13 95.37 35.60 34.57
C LYS A 13 94.55 34.49 33.93
N GLU A 14 95.18 33.42 33.42
CA GLU A 14 94.51 32.26 32.90
C GLU A 14 93.75 31.44 34.00
N ALA A 15 94.45 31.30 35.18
CA ALA A 15 93.81 30.64 36.31
C ALA A 15 92.59 31.41 36.85
N PHE A 16 92.67 32.76 36.83
CA PHE A 16 91.54 33.61 37.19
C PHE A 16 90.32 33.42 36.23
N TRP A 17 90.61 33.44 34.90
CA TRP A 17 89.52 33.19 33.94
C TRP A 17 88.95 31.81 33.98
N LEU A 18 89.72 30.78 34.27
CA LEU A 18 89.23 29.42 34.48
C LEU A 18 88.40 29.32 35.77
N ALA A 19 88.78 30.04 36.83
CA ALA A 19 87.99 30.07 38.05
C ALA A 19 86.63 30.81 37.82
N VAL A 20 86.65 31.89 37.07
CA VAL A 20 85.40 32.61 36.72
C VAL A 20 84.49 31.74 35.80
N ALA A 21 85.10 31.09 34.82
CA ALA A 21 84.31 30.20 33.93
C ALA A 21 83.74 28.99 34.71
N GLY A 22 84.51 28.37 35.63
CA GLY A 22 84.04 27.31 36.51
C GLY A 22 82.92 27.77 37.45
N GLY A 23 83.07 29.02 37.99
CA GLY A 23 82.03 29.63 38.83
C GLY A 23 80.71 29.85 38.10
N LEU A 24 80.82 30.34 36.83
CA LEU A 24 79.62 30.57 35.99
C LEU A 24 78.91 29.20 35.61
N ILE A 25 79.70 28.17 35.29
CA ILE A 25 79.19 26.87 34.98
C ILE A 25 78.54 26.23 36.23
N PHE A 26 79.22 26.36 37.34
CA PHE A 26 78.69 25.85 38.61
C PHE A 26 77.46 26.64 39.08
N GLY A 27 77.48 27.96 38.98
CA GLY A 27 76.34 28.81 39.30
C GLY A 27 75.12 28.53 38.35
N GLY A 28 75.37 28.32 37.05
CA GLY A 28 74.39 27.97 36.07
C GLY A 28 73.77 26.57 36.36
N TRP A 29 74.65 25.61 36.69
CA TRP A 29 74.17 24.25 37.04
C TRP A 29 73.37 24.22 38.37
N TYR A 30 73.85 24.91 39.38
CA TYR A 30 73.16 25.03 40.68
C TYR A 30 71.86 25.81 40.53
N GLY A 31 71.87 26.91 39.77
CA GLY A 31 70.61 27.63 39.44
C GLY A 31 69.61 26.79 38.69
N PHE A 32 70.09 26.00 37.71
CA PHE A 32 69.24 25.10 36.97
C PHE A 32 68.60 24.00 37.87
N GLN A 33 69.38 23.43 38.79
CA GLN A 33 68.91 22.44 39.73
C GLN A 33 67.91 23.02 40.75
N TYR A 34 68.24 24.23 41.30
CA TYR A 34 67.37 24.95 42.22
C TYR A 34 66.04 25.40 41.60
N LEU A 35 66.07 25.84 40.35
CA LEU A 35 64.84 26.16 39.58
C LEU A 35 64.07 24.90 39.16
N GLY A 36 64.76 23.77 38.98
CA GLY A 36 64.13 22.48 38.65
C GLY A 36 63.38 21.85 39.82
N GLU A 37 63.98 21.95 41.04
CA GLU A 37 63.35 21.40 42.26
C GLU A 37 62.19 22.26 42.80
N ASN A 38 62.20 23.58 42.53
CA ASN A 38 61.12 24.50 42.91
C ASN A 38 60.10 24.76 41.76
N ARG A 39 59.97 23.86 40.82
CA ARG A 39 58.78 23.87 39.96
C ARG A 39 57.62 23.35 40.79
N ASP A 40 56.78 24.26 41.27
CA ASP A 40 55.41 23.92 41.63
C ASP A 40 54.76 23.24 40.44
N VAL A 41 54.73 21.92 40.41
CA VAL A 41 53.88 21.18 39.51
C VAL A 41 52.48 21.59 39.96
N ALA A 42 51.83 22.50 39.23
CA ALA A 42 50.45 22.82 39.42
C ALA A 42 49.71 21.50 39.31
N GLU A 43 49.29 20.98 40.47
CA GLU A 43 48.40 19.83 40.56
C GLU A 43 47.20 20.21 39.66
N ALA A 44 47.09 19.52 38.49
CA ALA A 44 46.00 19.79 37.56
C ALA A 44 44.72 19.58 38.32
N ALA A 45 44.04 20.68 38.64
CA ALA A 45 42.70 20.58 39.25
C ALA A 45 41.92 19.56 38.43
N PRO A 46 41.23 18.62 39.07
CA PRO A 46 40.42 17.67 38.34
C PRO A 46 39.51 18.46 37.40
N VAL A 47 39.74 18.33 36.08
CA VAL A 47 38.88 18.92 35.09
C VAL A 47 37.52 18.26 35.28
N GLU A 48 36.62 18.92 36.02
CA GLU A 48 35.21 18.53 36.05
C GLU A 48 34.71 18.53 34.60
N ARG A 49 34.70 17.36 33.99
CA ARG A 49 34.13 17.21 32.66
C ARG A 49 32.68 17.66 32.79
N PRO A 50 32.25 18.65 32.02
CA PRO A 50 30.85 19.07 32.09
C PRO A 50 29.97 17.88 31.83
N VAL A 51 29.11 17.56 32.81
CA VAL A 51 28.13 16.47 32.70
C VAL A 51 27.24 16.77 31.54
N ALA A 52 27.20 15.89 30.54
CA ALA A 52 26.41 16.10 29.35
C ALA A 52 24.91 16.10 29.70
N LEU A 53 24.20 17.10 29.20
CA LEU A 53 22.75 17.17 29.33
C LEU A 53 22.12 16.27 28.25
N VAL A 54 21.17 15.43 28.68
CA VAL A 54 20.49 14.47 27.83
C VAL A 54 18.97 14.60 27.94
N GLU A 55 18.29 14.46 26.83
CA GLU A 55 16.85 14.27 26.78
C GLU A 55 16.55 12.79 26.86
N THR A 56 15.54 12.42 27.64
CA THR A 56 15.16 11.03 27.81
C THR A 56 13.68 10.82 27.60
N VAL A 57 13.32 9.69 26.98
CA VAL A 57 11.95 9.22 26.81
C VAL A 57 11.79 7.92 27.61
N ALA A 58 10.64 7.73 28.24
CA ALA A 58 10.32 6.47 28.89
C ALA A 58 10.16 5.36 27.85
N LEU A 59 10.63 4.16 28.19
CA LEU A 59 10.42 2.98 27.36
C LEU A 59 8.96 2.54 27.49
N GLU A 60 8.18 2.73 26.42
CA GLU A 60 6.78 2.36 26.39
C GLU A 60 6.62 0.98 25.77
N PRO A 61 6.06 -0.02 26.49
CA PRO A 61 5.73 -1.30 25.90
C PRO A 61 4.71 -1.10 24.80
N LEU A 62 4.82 -1.86 23.73
CA LEU A 62 3.82 -1.90 22.69
C LEU A 62 2.58 -2.61 23.22
N ASP A 63 1.47 -1.88 23.34
CA ASP A 63 0.18 -2.46 23.70
C ASP A 63 -0.52 -2.95 22.41
N GLY A 64 -0.36 -4.23 22.08
CA GLY A 64 -1.02 -4.88 20.95
C GLY A 64 -0.12 -5.24 19.79
N ALA A 65 -0.67 -5.16 18.59
CA ALA A 65 -0.01 -5.59 17.35
C ALA A 65 0.89 -4.50 16.77
N LEU A 66 1.97 -4.91 16.09
CA LEU A 66 2.82 -4.01 15.31
C LEU A 66 1.98 -3.30 14.20
N PRO A 67 2.04 -1.97 14.09
CA PRO A 67 1.33 -1.25 13.04
C PRO A 67 2.14 -1.29 11.73
N ILE A 68 1.62 -1.96 10.72
CA ILE A 68 2.20 -1.95 9.38
C ILE A 68 1.47 -0.90 8.57
N ARG A 69 2.13 0.22 8.32
CA ARG A 69 1.56 1.35 7.59
C ARG A 69 1.82 1.25 6.11
N GLY A 70 0.85 1.70 5.35
CA GLY A 70 0.95 1.89 3.93
C GLY A 70 -0.12 2.85 3.44
N GLU A 71 -0.10 3.16 2.18
CA GLU A 71 -1.02 4.11 1.57
C GLU A 71 -1.43 3.63 0.19
N GLY A 72 -2.60 4.04 -0.25
CA GLY A 72 -3.13 3.64 -1.54
C GLY A 72 -4.36 4.45 -1.91
N PHE A 73 -4.99 4.05 -3.00
CA PHE A 73 -6.22 4.66 -3.47
C PHE A 73 -7.39 3.69 -3.34
N VAL A 74 -8.52 4.22 -2.89
CA VAL A 74 -9.77 3.45 -2.82
C VAL A 74 -10.23 3.09 -4.22
N ARG A 75 -10.49 1.80 -4.46
CA ARG A 75 -10.98 1.27 -5.72
C ARG A 75 -12.20 0.39 -5.50
N PRO A 76 -13.13 0.33 -6.44
CA PRO A 76 -14.19 -0.65 -6.38
C PRO A 76 -13.64 -2.06 -6.64
N LEU A 77 -14.26 -3.07 -6.04
CA LEU A 77 -13.90 -4.47 -6.27
C LEU A 77 -14.03 -4.86 -7.75
N ARG A 78 -15.07 -4.36 -8.42
CA ARG A 78 -15.30 -4.55 -9.85
C ARG A 78 -15.57 -3.21 -10.51
N GLN A 79 -14.86 -2.99 -11.60
CA GLN A 79 -15.04 -1.84 -12.48
C GLN A 79 -15.01 -2.36 -13.91
N VAL A 80 -16.04 -2.02 -14.69
CA VAL A 80 -16.23 -2.52 -16.03
C VAL A 80 -16.54 -1.36 -16.96
N SER A 81 -15.86 -1.31 -18.09
CA SER A 81 -16.23 -0.44 -19.20
C SER A 81 -17.28 -1.16 -20.07
N LEU A 82 -18.51 -0.67 -20.04
CA LEU A 82 -19.55 -1.13 -20.93
C LEU A 82 -19.25 -0.65 -22.34
N SER A 83 -19.20 -1.56 -23.29
CA SER A 83 -18.95 -1.25 -24.70
C SER A 83 -20.03 -1.83 -25.59
N SER A 84 -20.28 -1.18 -26.72
CA SER A 84 -21.23 -1.68 -27.70
C SER A 84 -20.67 -2.87 -28.46
N GLN A 85 -21.47 -3.95 -28.56
CA GLN A 85 -21.11 -5.14 -29.34
C GLN A 85 -21.41 -4.97 -30.85
N VAL A 86 -22.32 -4.06 -31.19
CA VAL A 86 -22.74 -3.77 -32.57
C VAL A 86 -22.78 -2.27 -32.82
N GLY A 87 -22.62 -1.88 -34.09
CA GLY A 87 -22.78 -0.47 -34.49
C GLY A 87 -24.26 -0.10 -34.60
N GLY A 88 -24.60 1.13 -34.21
CA GLY A 88 -25.96 1.63 -34.32
C GLY A 88 -26.18 3.00 -33.70
N ARG A 89 -27.39 3.55 -33.93
CA ARG A 89 -27.81 4.78 -33.24
C ARG A 89 -28.38 4.45 -31.86
N VAL A 90 -28.00 5.22 -30.86
CA VAL A 90 -28.54 5.12 -29.50
C VAL A 90 -29.97 5.68 -29.48
N THR A 91 -30.91 4.87 -29.03
CA THR A 91 -32.34 5.23 -28.93
C THR A 91 -32.79 5.44 -27.49
N PHE A 92 -32.05 4.83 -26.52
CA PHE A 92 -32.33 4.94 -25.10
C PHE A 92 -31.04 4.88 -24.29
N VAL A 93 -30.95 5.74 -23.31
CA VAL A 93 -29.91 5.72 -22.23
C VAL A 93 -30.65 5.76 -20.91
N HIS A 94 -30.32 4.84 -20.02
CA HIS A 94 -30.94 4.77 -18.70
C HIS A 94 -30.64 6.04 -17.89
N PRO A 95 -31.59 6.61 -17.14
CA PRO A 95 -31.34 7.81 -16.32
C PRO A 95 -30.15 7.68 -15.37
N ALA A 96 -29.93 6.49 -14.81
CA ALA A 96 -28.79 6.23 -13.95
C ALA A 96 -27.42 6.53 -14.60
N ILE A 97 -27.30 6.39 -15.93
CA ILE A 97 -26.08 6.74 -16.65
C ILE A 97 -25.85 8.26 -16.62
N HIS A 98 -26.90 9.02 -16.94
CA HIS A 98 -26.83 10.47 -16.98
C HIS A 98 -26.67 11.09 -15.59
N ASP A 99 -27.46 10.61 -14.63
CA ASP A 99 -27.49 11.14 -13.25
C ASP A 99 -26.37 10.55 -12.39
N ARG A 100 -25.58 9.59 -12.91
CA ARG A 100 -24.53 8.84 -12.19
C ARG A 100 -25.04 8.23 -10.91
N THR A 101 -26.21 7.60 -10.98
CA THR A 101 -26.89 6.96 -9.87
C THR A 101 -26.79 5.43 -9.94
N ARG A 102 -27.49 4.75 -9.04
CA ARG A 102 -27.53 3.29 -8.92
C ARG A 102 -28.39 2.66 -9.98
N PHE A 103 -28.06 1.41 -10.33
CA PHE A 103 -28.84 0.53 -11.19
C PHE A 103 -28.79 -0.90 -10.63
N GLU A 104 -29.77 -1.73 -10.99
CA GLU A 104 -29.84 -3.14 -10.60
C GLU A 104 -29.35 -4.06 -11.74
N MET A 105 -28.89 -5.26 -11.37
CA MET A 105 -28.48 -6.28 -12.35
C MET A 105 -29.63 -6.61 -13.29
N GLY A 106 -29.34 -6.64 -14.61
CA GLY A 106 -30.31 -6.94 -15.65
C GLY A 106 -31.10 -5.73 -16.14
N GLU A 107 -30.97 -4.56 -15.53
CA GLU A 107 -31.57 -3.34 -16.09
C GLU A 107 -30.95 -2.98 -17.41
N VAL A 108 -31.80 -2.45 -18.32
CA VAL A 108 -31.36 -1.97 -19.64
C VAL A 108 -30.71 -0.60 -19.47
N LEU A 109 -29.39 -0.55 -19.64
CA LEU A 109 -28.61 0.68 -19.51
C LEU A 109 -28.58 1.47 -20.83
N VAL A 110 -28.37 0.81 -21.94
CA VAL A 110 -28.35 1.46 -23.28
C VAL A 110 -29.08 0.58 -24.29
N ARG A 111 -29.86 1.19 -25.17
CA ARG A 111 -30.49 0.51 -26.31
C ARG A 111 -30.14 1.21 -27.60
N LEU A 112 -29.75 0.40 -28.58
CA LEU A 112 -29.51 0.85 -29.93
C LEU A 112 -30.76 0.64 -30.82
N ASP A 113 -30.82 1.26 -31.97
CA ASP A 113 -31.87 1.06 -32.96
C ASP A 113 -31.87 -0.39 -33.46
N ASP A 114 -32.93 -1.12 -33.12
CA ASP A 114 -33.08 -2.55 -33.36
C ASP A 114 -34.02 -2.87 -34.55
N ARG A 115 -34.60 -1.85 -35.20
CA ARG A 115 -35.62 -2.03 -36.26
C ARG A 115 -35.16 -2.98 -37.37
N ALA A 116 -33.91 -2.88 -37.81
CA ALA A 116 -33.37 -3.77 -38.83
C ALA A 116 -33.18 -5.20 -38.34
N ALA A 117 -32.73 -5.38 -37.09
CA ALA A 117 -32.55 -6.70 -36.47
C ALA A 117 -33.91 -7.37 -36.18
N ALA A 118 -34.88 -6.61 -35.70
CA ALA A 118 -36.26 -7.09 -35.49
C ALA A 118 -36.90 -7.54 -36.81
N ALA A 119 -36.77 -6.77 -37.91
CA ALA A 119 -37.26 -7.17 -39.22
C ALA A 119 -36.58 -8.44 -39.77
N ALA A 120 -35.27 -8.61 -39.53
CA ALA A 120 -34.55 -9.83 -39.90
C ALA A 120 -35.02 -11.06 -39.09
N LEU A 121 -35.31 -10.88 -37.82
CA LEU A 121 -35.88 -11.95 -36.97
C LEU A 121 -37.28 -12.37 -37.45
N GLU A 122 -38.15 -11.41 -37.69
CA GLU A 122 -39.50 -11.65 -38.26
C GLU A 122 -39.45 -12.39 -39.58
N GLN A 123 -38.54 -11.98 -40.49
CA GLN A 123 -38.35 -12.67 -41.79
C GLN A 123 -37.88 -14.13 -41.60
N ALA A 124 -36.97 -14.39 -40.67
CA ALA A 124 -36.48 -15.75 -40.36
C ALA A 124 -37.63 -16.62 -39.80
N GLU A 125 -38.43 -16.07 -38.91
CA GLU A 125 -39.61 -16.77 -38.35
C GLU A 125 -40.68 -17.08 -39.43
N ALA A 126 -40.91 -16.13 -40.34
CA ALA A 126 -41.82 -16.34 -41.47
C ALA A 126 -41.33 -17.49 -42.40
N ASN A 127 -40.02 -17.56 -42.67
CA ASN A 127 -39.41 -18.64 -43.45
C ASN A 127 -39.54 -20.00 -42.77
N ILE A 128 -39.36 -20.05 -41.47
CA ILE A 128 -39.59 -21.27 -40.67
C ILE A 128 -41.04 -21.72 -40.77
N ALA A 129 -41.98 -20.81 -40.56
CA ALA A 129 -43.40 -21.11 -40.62
C ALA A 129 -43.81 -21.64 -42.01
N ALA A 130 -43.36 -21.00 -43.08
CA ALA A 130 -43.62 -21.42 -44.44
C ALA A 130 -43.05 -22.81 -44.75
N THR A 131 -41.80 -23.09 -44.27
CA THR A 131 -41.18 -24.40 -44.50
C THR A 131 -41.83 -25.48 -43.70
N GLN A 132 -42.25 -25.23 -42.44
CA GLN A 132 -43.02 -26.16 -41.63
C GLN A 132 -44.37 -26.54 -42.32
N ALA A 133 -45.07 -25.57 -42.92
CA ALA A 133 -46.28 -25.85 -43.67
C ALA A 133 -46.01 -26.74 -44.89
N ARG A 134 -44.89 -26.53 -45.61
CA ARG A 134 -44.50 -27.41 -46.75
C ARG A 134 -44.12 -28.83 -46.25
N ILE A 135 -43.41 -28.96 -45.13
CA ILE A 135 -43.09 -30.25 -44.52
C ILE A 135 -44.40 -30.98 -44.17
N ALA A 136 -45.35 -30.30 -43.54
CA ALA A 136 -46.64 -30.87 -43.18
C ALA A 136 -47.44 -31.34 -44.41
N GLN A 137 -47.39 -30.61 -45.54
CA GLN A 137 -47.99 -31.01 -46.78
C GLN A 137 -47.24 -32.21 -47.40
N ASN A 138 -45.91 -32.16 -47.48
CA ASN A 138 -45.10 -33.27 -48.00
C ASN A 138 -45.34 -34.57 -47.25
N LYS A 139 -45.42 -34.53 -45.90
CA LYS A 139 -45.77 -35.70 -45.08
C LYS A 139 -47.08 -36.32 -45.48
N LYS A 140 -48.14 -35.53 -45.72
CA LYS A 140 -49.44 -36.03 -46.19
C LYS A 140 -49.32 -36.66 -47.59
N ASP A 141 -48.51 -36.10 -48.45
CA ASP A 141 -48.30 -36.60 -49.82
C ASP A 141 -47.51 -37.91 -49.80
N VAL A 142 -46.44 -38.02 -48.96
CA VAL A 142 -45.70 -39.26 -48.75
C VAL A 142 -46.60 -40.35 -48.20
N GLU A 143 -47.42 -40.06 -47.19
CA GLU A 143 -48.37 -41.06 -46.61
C GLU A 143 -49.37 -41.53 -47.68
N ARG A 144 -49.99 -40.66 -48.45
CA ARG A 144 -50.92 -40.97 -49.50
C ARG A 144 -50.28 -41.84 -50.59
N VAL A 145 -49.07 -41.47 -51.08
CA VAL A 145 -48.37 -42.22 -52.13
C VAL A 145 -47.88 -43.57 -51.61
N ALA A 146 -47.43 -43.67 -50.34
CA ALA A 146 -47.07 -44.92 -49.73
C ALA A 146 -48.24 -45.93 -49.76
N GLN A 147 -49.46 -45.54 -49.41
CA GLN A 147 -50.62 -46.32 -49.48
C GLN A 147 -50.98 -46.73 -50.94
N LEU A 148 -50.75 -45.91 -51.94
CA LEU A 148 -50.99 -46.25 -53.35
C LEU A 148 -49.92 -47.23 -53.85
N VAL A 149 -48.66 -47.14 -53.43
CA VAL A 149 -47.59 -48.09 -53.76
C VAL A 149 -47.94 -49.48 -53.22
N GLU A 150 -48.42 -49.57 -51.98
CA GLU A 150 -48.88 -50.83 -51.38
C GLU A 150 -49.99 -51.49 -52.15
N ARG A 151 -50.90 -50.70 -52.79
CA ARG A 151 -52.03 -51.16 -53.63
C ARG A 151 -51.62 -51.36 -55.09
N GLY A 152 -50.35 -51.18 -55.46
CA GLY A 152 -49.86 -51.30 -56.82
C GLY A 152 -50.28 -50.14 -57.76
N ALA A 153 -50.79 -49.03 -57.24
CA ALA A 153 -51.32 -47.92 -57.99
C ALA A 153 -50.32 -46.72 -58.18
N SER A 154 -49.10 -46.84 -57.62
CA SER A 154 -48.02 -45.89 -57.75
C SER A 154 -46.66 -46.58 -57.77
N THR A 155 -45.61 -45.87 -58.15
CA THR A 155 -44.23 -46.40 -58.25
C THR A 155 -43.40 -46.09 -57.00
N ARG A 156 -42.44 -46.96 -56.63
CA ARG A 156 -41.47 -46.71 -55.54
C ARG A 156 -40.63 -45.45 -55.79
N THR A 157 -40.27 -45.23 -57.07
CA THR A 157 -39.49 -44.05 -57.45
C THR A 157 -40.20 -42.74 -57.06
N GLN A 158 -41.54 -42.69 -57.25
CA GLN A 158 -42.31 -41.49 -56.87
C GLN A 158 -42.38 -41.30 -55.35
N LEU A 159 -42.41 -42.40 -54.55
CA LEU A 159 -42.33 -42.33 -53.12
C LEU A 159 -40.98 -41.87 -52.61
N ASP A 160 -39.90 -42.37 -53.24
CA ASP A 160 -38.53 -42.01 -52.89
C ASP A 160 -38.24 -40.55 -53.25
N GLU A 161 -38.79 -40.04 -54.38
CA GLU A 161 -38.71 -38.62 -54.74
C GLU A 161 -39.37 -37.70 -53.69
N LEU A 162 -40.57 -38.03 -53.20
CA LEU A 162 -41.23 -37.29 -52.14
C LEU A 162 -40.50 -37.33 -50.82
N ARG A 163 -39.81 -38.45 -50.49
CA ARG A 163 -38.97 -38.56 -49.30
C ARG A 163 -37.77 -37.66 -49.42
N SER A 164 -37.07 -37.65 -50.58
CA SER A 164 -35.94 -36.76 -50.84
C SER A 164 -36.32 -35.28 -50.75
N ILE A 165 -37.54 -34.89 -51.21
CA ILE A 165 -38.07 -33.54 -51.00
C ILE A 165 -38.32 -33.27 -49.51
N GLY A 166 -38.79 -34.29 -48.76
CA GLY A 166 -38.93 -34.18 -47.30
C GLY A 166 -37.62 -33.92 -46.59
N ASP A 167 -36.56 -34.65 -47.00
CA ASP A 167 -35.19 -34.47 -46.42
C ASP A 167 -34.64 -33.10 -46.79
N GLU A 168 -34.83 -32.62 -48.04
CA GLU A 168 -34.43 -31.27 -48.46
C GLU A 168 -35.17 -30.20 -47.63
N LEU A 169 -36.47 -30.33 -47.44
CA LEU A 169 -37.25 -29.39 -46.61
C LEU A 169 -36.82 -29.42 -45.15
N ALA A 170 -36.43 -30.56 -44.59
CA ALA A 170 -35.89 -30.66 -43.24
C ALA A 170 -34.53 -29.95 -43.11
N ALA A 171 -33.64 -30.11 -44.11
CA ALA A 171 -32.38 -29.40 -44.18
C ALA A 171 -32.59 -27.88 -44.27
N ASN A 172 -33.52 -27.42 -45.15
CA ASN A 172 -33.89 -26.01 -45.27
C ASN A 172 -34.44 -25.43 -43.95
N LEU A 173 -35.30 -26.19 -43.25
CA LEU A 173 -35.80 -25.81 -41.92
C LEU A 173 -34.69 -25.59 -40.92
N SER A 174 -33.72 -26.50 -40.87
CA SER A 174 -32.52 -26.35 -40.01
C SER A 174 -31.72 -25.09 -40.35
N GLY A 175 -31.54 -24.77 -41.64
CA GLY A 175 -30.90 -23.55 -42.07
C GLY A 175 -31.65 -22.27 -41.64
N PHE A 176 -32.98 -22.26 -41.75
CA PHE A 176 -33.78 -21.11 -41.29
C PHE A 176 -33.81 -20.98 -39.78
N GLN A 177 -33.78 -22.11 -39.04
CA GLN A 177 -33.62 -22.07 -37.56
C GLN A 177 -32.27 -21.44 -37.15
N ALA A 178 -31.18 -21.78 -37.84
CA ALA A 178 -29.87 -21.13 -37.62
C ALA A 178 -29.91 -19.64 -37.93
N ALA A 179 -30.58 -19.25 -39.04
CA ALA A 179 -30.75 -17.84 -39.40
C ALA A 179 -31.59 -17.06 -38.35
N ARG A 180 -32.66 -17.69 -37.82
CA ARG A 180 -33.45 -17.12 -36.72
C ARG A 180 -32.58 -16.86 -35.50
N LEU A 181 -31.76 -17.83 -35.07
CA LEU A 181 -30.88 -17.69 -33.91
C LEU A 181 -29.88 -16.58 -34.12
N ALA A 182 -29.29 -16.47 -35.29
CA ALA A 182 -28.37 -15.38 -35.63
C ALA A 182 -29.05 -13.99 -35.57
N ALA A 183 -30.29 -13.87 -36.06
CA ALA A 183 -31.06 -12.62 -35.99
C ALA A 183 -31.46 -12.27 -34.54
N GLU A 184 -31.80 -13.27 -33.71
CA GLU A 184 -32.12 -13.12 -32.29
C GLU A 184 -30.90 -12.61 -31.50
N ILE A 185 -29.72 -13.18 -31.71
CA ILE A 185 -28.46 -12.69 -31.13
C ILE A 185 -28.18 -11.26 -31.55
N ALA A 186 -28.30 -10.95 -32.87
CA ALA A 186 -28.09 -9.60 -33.40
C ALA A 186 -29.08 -8.58 -32.85
N GLN A 187 -30.26 -8.97 -32.42
CA GLN A 187 -31.23 -8.13 -31.75
C GLN A 187 -30.86 -7.95 -30.28
N GLN A 188 -30.46 -9.03 -29.58
CA GLN A 188 -30.02 -8.98 -28.16
C GLN A 188 -28.81 -8.08 -27.98
N ASP A 189 -27.82 -8.15 -28.88
CA ASP A 189 -26.60 -7.34 -28.85
C ASP A 189 -26.86 -5.82 -28.99
N ARG A 190 -28.08 -5.42 -29.38
CA ARG A 190 -28.50 -4.02 -29.40
C ARG A 190 -29.00 -3.49 -28.07
N THR A 191 -29.10 -4.36 -27.06
CA THR A 191 -29.53 -3.99 -25.73
C THR A 191 -28.41 -4.31 -24.75
N VAL A 192 -27.83 -3.26 -24.20
CA VAL A 192 -26.76 -3.38 -23.18
C VAL A 192 -27.41 -3.36 -21.80
N VAL A 193 -27.28 -4.47 -21.07
CA VAL A 193 -27.84 -4.64 -19.72
C VAL A 193 -26.75 -4.58 -18.66
N ALA A 194 -27.12 -4.22 -17.45
CA ALA A 194 -26.24 -4.20 -16.28
C ALA A 194 -25.82 -5.64 -15.91
N PRO A 195 -24.51 -5.95 -15.83
CA PRO A 195 -24.02 -7.27 -15.47
C PRO A 195 -24.04 -7.56 -13.96
N PHE A 196 -24.23 -6.55 -13.12
CA PHE A 196 -24.29 -6.60 -11.65
C PHE A 196 -24.99 -5.35 -11.11
N ASP A 197 -25.32 -5.34 -9.82
CA ASP A 197 -25.82 -4.17 -9.11
C ASP A 197 -24.68 -3.18 -8.87
N GLY A 198 -24.90 -1.90 -9.18
CA GLY A 198 -23.82 -0.94 -9.07
C GLY A 198 -24.24 0.49 -9.37
N ALA A 199 -23.24 1.33 -9.61
CA ALA A 199 -23.42 2.72 -9.98
C ALA A 199 -22.54 3.08 -11.19
N VAL A 200 -22.86 4.22 -11.79
CA VAL A 200 -22.12 4.75 -12.95
C VAL A 200 -21.00 5.68 -12.48
N LEU A 201 -19.79 5.41 -12.95
CA LEU A 201 -18.62 6.26 -12.69
C LEU A 201 -18.50 7.37 -13.73
N ASN A 202 -18.56 6.97 -15.02
CA ASN A 202 -18.44 7.88 -16.16
C ASN A 202 -19.45 7.52 -17.24
N GLU A 203 -19.99 8.53 -17.90
CA GLU A 203 -20.81 8.40 -19.10
C GLU A 203 -20.00 8.75 -20.35
N SER A 204 -20.28 8.08 -21.45
CA SER A 204 -19.60 8.30 -22.73
C SER A 204 -20.56 8.33 -23.91
N VAL A 205 -21.88 8.30 -23.66
CA VAL A 205 -22.88 8.19 -24.70
C VAL A 205 -24.18 8.92 -24.35
N GLU A 206 -24.80 9.57 -25.35
CA GLU A 206 -26.10 10.23 -25.25
C GLU A 206 -27.12 9.67 -26.26
N VAL A 207 -28.39 9.90 -25.97
CA VAL A 207 -29.46 9.53 -26.91
C VAL A 207 -29.31 10.30 -28.23
N GLY A 208 -29.27 9.56 -29.32
CA GLY A 208 -29.07 10.12 -30.67
C GLY A 208 -27.67 9.91 -31.24
N ASP A 209 -26.70 9.57 -30.41
CA ASP A 209 -25.34 9.25 -30.83
C ASP A 209 -25.31 8.02 -31.76
N VAL A 210 -24.29 7.96 -32.60
CA VAL A 210 -23.99 6.78 -33.41
C VAL A 210 -22.71 6.14 -32.90
N VAL A 211 -22.83 4.92 -32.40
CA VAL A 211 -21.72 4.17 -31.82
C VAL A 211 -21.23 3.06 -32.73
N GLY A 212 -19.94 2.79 -32.67
CA GLY A 212 -19.30 1.68 -33.37
C GLY A 212 -19.13 0.44 -32.49
N VAL A 213 -18.73 -0.67 -33.09
CA VAL A 213 -18.37 -1.90 -32.37
C VAL A 213 -17.16 -1.63 -31.46
N GLY A 214 -17.24 -2.03 -30.18
CA GLY A 214 -16.20 -1.84 -29.19
C GLY A 214 -16.11 -0.43 -28.59
N GLN A 215 -16.99 0.49 -29.01
CA GLN A 215 -17.01 1.84 -28.46
C GLN A 215 -17.54 1.80 -27.02
N ALA A 216 -16.81 2.45 -26.09
CA ALA A 216 -17.23 2.58 -24.70
C ALA A 216 -18.52 3.42 -24.59
N LEU A 217 -19.46 2.96 -23.78
CA LEU A 217 -20.76 3.59 -23.54
C LEU A 217 -20.83 4.21 -22.15
N ALA A 218 -20.35 3.49 -21.13
CA ALA A 218 -20.28 3.94 -19.76
C ALA A 218 -19.22 3.13 -19.00
N GLU A 219 -18.74 3.70 -17.92
CA GLU A 219 -17.91 2.99 -16.93
C GLU A 219 -18.73 2.78 -15.68
N ILE A 220 -18.88 1.53 -15.26
CA ILE A 220 -19.70 1.13 -14.13
C ILE A 220 -18.88 0.38 -13.08
N PHE A 221 -19.32 0.42 -11.84
CA PHE A 221 -18.64 -0.25 -10.74
C PHE A 221 -19.63 -0.86 -9.73
N THR A 222 -19.19 -1.90 -9.00
CA THR A 222 -19.96 -2.49 -7.91
C THR A 222 -19.96 -1.55 -6.72
N GLU A 223 -21.13 -1.12 -6.27
CA GLU A 223 -21.28 -0.32 -5.09
C GLU A 223 -21.19 -1.19 -3.82
N GLY A 224 -20.66 -0.62 -2.74
CA GLY A 224 -20.59 -1.32 -1.46
C GLY A 224 -19.38 -2.24 -1.28
N GLU A 225 -18.63 -2.53 -2.33
CA GLU A 225 -17.43 -3.38 -2.25
C GLU A 225 -16.20 -2.58 -2.69
N LEU A 226 -15.43 -2.09 -1.72
CA LEU A 226 -14.24 -1.28 -1.96
C LEU A 226 -12.98 -1.95 -1.46
N GLU A 227 -11.91 -1.75 -2.19
CA GLU A 227 -10.58 -2.28 -1.91
C GLU A 227 -9.52 -1.18 -2.04
N ILE A 228 -8.39 -1.38 -1.35
CA ILE A 228 -7.22 -0.53 -1.43
C ILE A 228 -6.01 -1.41 -1.67
N ASP A 229 -5.27 -1.15 -2.73
CA ASP A 229 -4.00 -1.80 -2.98
C ASP A 229 -2.90 -1.01 -2.27
N VAL A 230 -2.27 -1.64 -1.29
CA VAL A 230 -1.27 -1.06 -0.40
C VAL A 230 0.09 -1.69 -0.70
N PRO A 231 1.07 -0.94 -1.20
CA PRO A 231 2.43 -1.44 -1.34
C PRO A 231 3.10 -1.52 0.04
N VAL A 232 3.46 -2.72 0.46
CA VAL A 232 4.11 -3.02 1.74
C VAL A 232 5.51 -3.56 1.47
N ARG A 233 6.53 -3.07 2.18
CA ARG A 233 7.89 -3.57 2.05
C ARG A 233 7.95 -5.06 2.38
N GLN A 234 8.76 -5.82 1.69
CA GLN A 234 8.87 -7.27 1.89
C GLN A 234 9.20 -7.64 3.36
N ALA A 235 10.04 -6.84 4.03
CA ALA A 235 10.37 -7.04 5.44
C ALA A 235 9.15 -6.87 6.36
N ASP A 236 8.31 -5.86 6.09
CA ASP A 236 7.11 -5.57 6.87
C ASP A 236 5.98 -6.56 6.56
N ALA A 237 5.90 -7.04 5.32
CA ALA A 237 4.93 -8.06 4.92
C ALA A 237 5.12 -9.37 5.70
N ALA A 238 6.36 -9.72 6.04
CA ALA A 238 6.67 -10.88 6.88
C ALA A 238 6.10 -10.79 8.31
N LEU A 239 5.81 -9.56 8.77
CA LEU A 239 5.23 -9.29 10.09
C LEU A 239 3.69 -9.34 10.08
N ILE A 240 3.04 -9.53 8.94
CA ILE A 240 1.57 -9.67 8.84
C ILE A 240 1.20 -11.14 9.08
N PRO A 241 0.47 -11.47 10.16
CA PRO A 241 0.15 -12.85 10.48
C PRO A 241 -0.69 -13.52 9.40
N GLY A 242 -0.27 -14.70 8.95
CA GLY A 242 -1.04 -15.50 8.00
C GLY A 242 -1.25 -14.86 6.63
N LEU A 243 -0.40 -13.93 6.22
CA LEU A 243 -0.52 -13.19 4.96
C LEU A 243 -0.70 -14.11 3.74
N PHE A 244 0.00 -15.24 3.70
CA PHE A 244 -0.07 -16.24 2.63
C PHE A 244 -0.98 -17.43 2.95
N GLU A 245 -1.52 -17.51 4.17
CA GLU A 245 -2.37 -18.60 4.67
C GLU A 245 -3.86 -18.26 4.60
N GLY A 246 -4.21 -17.06 4.13
CA GLY A 246 -5.60 -16.58 4.01
C GLY A 246 -6.21 -16.08 5.32
N THR A 247 -5.40 -15.82 6.34
CA THR A 247 -5.87 -15.18 7.58
C THR A 247 -6.17 -13.71 7.31
N LYS A 248 -7.36 -13.27 7.72
CA LYS A 248 -7.82 -11.89 7.54
C LYS A 248 -7.24 -10.97 8.62
N ALA A 249 -5.99 -10.52 8.45
CA ALA A 249 -5.42 -9.50 9.34
C ALA A 249 -6.28 -8.22 9.28
N ARG A 250 -6.65 -7.70 10.45
CA ARG A 250 -7.45 -6.46 10.55
C ARG A 250 -6.65 -5.26 10.11
N ALA A 251 -7.33 -4.28 9.53
CA ALA A 251 -6.75 -3.02 9.11
C ALA A 251 -7.70 -1.86 9.45
N SER A 252 -7.14 -0.71 9.78
CA SER A 252 -7.86 0.57 9.83
C SER A 252 -7.48 1.42 8.62
N ILE A 253 -8.45 2.07 8.03
CA ILE A 253 -8.32 2.85 6.80
C ILE A 253 -8.74 4.29 7.11
N ASP A 254 -7.80 5.22 7.03
CA ASP A 254 -8.01 6.64 7.26
C ASP A 254 -8.03 7.38 5.93
N VAL A 255 -9.14 8.03 5.63
CA VAL A 255 -9.31 8.85 4.42
C VAL A 255 -9.52 10.30 4.81
N PRO A 256 -8.60 11.20 4.48
CA PRO A 256 -8.76 12.63 4.72
C PRO A 256 -9.75 13.23 3.71
N PHE A 257 -10.74 13.96 4.21
CA PHE A 257 -11.71 14.67 3.37
C PHE A 257 -12.18 15.95 4.03
N ALA A 258 -12.10 17.07 3.34
CA ALA A 258 -12.62 18.39 3.74
C ALA A 258 -12.22 18.85 5.17
N GLY A 259 -10.99 18.55 5.61
CA GLY A 259 -10.51 18.92 6.95
C GLY A 259 -10.86 17.91 8.05
N TYR A 260 -11.38 16.77 7.68
CA TYR A 260 -11.70 15.65 8.57
C TYR A 260 -10.96 14.39 8.13
N VAL A 261 -10.81 13.44 9.04
CA VAL A 261 -10.32 12.09 8.74
C VAL A 261 -11.46 11.14 9.05
N PHE A 262 -11.84 10.36 8.06
CA PHE A 262 -12.84 9.32 8.18
C PHE A 262 -12.13 7.98 8.28
N ARG A 263 -12.48 7.20 9.29
CA ARG A 263 -11.89 5.90 9.58
C ARG A 263 -12.89 4.78 9.34
N TRP A 264 -12.52 3.88 8.44
CA TRP A 264 -13.19 2.60 8.23
C TRP A 264 -12.37 1.46 8.79
N GLN A 265 -13.05 0.37 9.11
CA GLN A 265 -12.41 -0.90 9.42
C GLN A 265 -12.37 -1.76 8.17
N GLY A 266 -11.39 -2.65 8.11
CA GLY A 266 -11.23 -3.58 7.02
C GLY A 266 -10.30 -4.73 7.36
N TYR A 267 -9.98 -5.52 6.36
CA TYR A 267 -9.10 -6.66 6.52
C TYR A 267 -8.28 -6.91 5.25
N VAL A 268 -7.14 -7.55 5.41
CA VAL A 268 -6.33 -8.04 4.30
C VAL A 268 -7.10 -9.13 3.56
N ALA A 269 -7.51 -8.85 2.33
CA ALA A 269 -8.28 -9.78 1.51
C ALA A 269 -7.36 -10.71 0.71
N ARG A 270 -6.27 -10.18 0.17
CA ARG A 270 -5.28 -10.93 -0.61
C ARG A 270 -3.93 -10.21 -0.66
N VAL A 271 -2.90 -10.95 -1.02
CA VAL A 271 -1.59 -10.43 -1.40
C VAL A 271 -1.31 -10.81 -2.85
N GLN A 272 -0.77 -9.90 -3.62
CA GLN A 272 -0.34 -10.22 -4.97
C GLN A 272 0.97 -11.04 -4.90
N PRO A 273 1.09 -12.14 -5.66
CA PRO A 273 2.27 -13.02 -5.60
C PRO A 273 3.47 -12.46 -6.38
N GLU A 274 3.50 -11.16 -6.61
CA GLU A 274 4.54 -10.44 -7.32
C GLU A 274 5.19 -9.41 -6.41
N VAL A 275 6.52 -9.36 -6.45
CA VAL A 275 7.33 -8.34 -5.77
C VAL A 275 7.75 -7.31 -6.81
N ASP A 276 7.43 -6.05 -6.60
CA ASP A 276 7.98 -4.97 -7.41
C ASP A 276 9.51 -4.91 -7.23
N ALA A 277 10.24 -5.16 -8.29
CA ALA A 277 11.70 -5.27 -8.26
C ALA A 277 12.40 -3.93 -7.99
N MET A 278 11.75 -2.79 -8.28
CA MET A 278 12.31 -1.45 -8.07
C MET A 278 12.14 -0.99 -6.62
N THR A 279 10.93 -1.16 -6.09
CA THR A 279 10.55 -0.71 -4.75
C THR A 279 10.75 -1.78 -3.68
N ARG A 280 10.86 -3.05 -4.08
CA ARG A 280 10.91 -4.24 -3.20
C ARG A 280 9.68 -4.34 -2.30
N THR A 281 8.53 -3.95 -2.84
CA THR A 281 7.24 -4.04 -2.14
C THR A 281 6.38 -5.17 -2.69
N LEU A 282 5.54 -5.72 -1.81
CA LEU A 282 4.41 -6.59 -2.13
C LEU A 282 3.14 -5.77 -2.09
N THR A 283 2.25 -5.97 -3.05
CA THR A 283 0.94 -5.32 -3.00
C THR A 283 -0.01 -6.16 -2.15
N VAL A 284 -0.43 -5.58 -1.04
CA VAL A 284 -1.43 -6.15 -0.13
C VAL A 284 -2.76 -5.45 -0.40
N THR A 285 -3.78 -6.22 -0.77
CA THR A 285 -5.12 -5.66 -1.00
C THR A 285 -5.94 -5.74 0.29
N VAL A 286 -6.35 -4.58 0.77
CA VAL A 286 -7.20 -4.42 1.95
C VAL A 286 -8.62 -4.13 1.48
N ARG A 287 -9.60 -4.89 1.97
CA ARG A 287 -11.04 -4.68 1.70
C ARG A 287 -11.68 -3.99 2.89
N LEU A 288 -12.55 -3.03 2.62
CA LEU A 288 -13.38 -2.39 3.63
C LEU A 288 -14.47 -3.39 4.08
N ASP A 289 -14.75 -3.45 5.38
CA ASP A 289 -15.75 -4.37 5.95
C ASP A 289 -17.16 -3.83 5.76
N ASP A 290 -17.43 -2.71 6.42
CA ASP A 290 -18.73 -2.05 6.43
C ASP A 290 -18.53 -0.56 6.08
N LEU A 291 -19.18 -0.11 5.03
CA LEU A 291 -19.08 1.28 4.58
C LEU A 291 -19.96 2.23 5.42
N GLU A 292 -20.94 1.69 6.14
CA GLU A 292 -21.83 2.48 7.00
C GLU A 292 -21.20 2.70 8.39
N ASP A 293 -20.35 1.77 8.85
CA ASP A 293 -19.62 1.90 10.13
C ASP A 293 -18.35 2.74 9.93
N VAL A 294 -18.53 4.07 10.02
CA VAL A 294 -17.45 5.03 9.83
C VAL A 294 -17.33 5.98 11.00
N GLU A 295 -16.12 6.10 11.51
CA GLU A 295 -15.75 7.08 12.53
C GLU A 295 -15.20 8.34 11.87
N GLY A 296 -15.92 9.45 11.97
CA GLY A 296 -15.45 10.77 11.54
C GLY A 296 -14.75 11.51 12.68
N ARG A 297 -13.53 11.99 12.44
CA ARG A 297 -12.77 12.81 13.38
C ARG A 297 -12.28 14.09 12.71
N SER A 298 -12.53 15.24 13.31
CA SER A 298 -11.92 16.49 12.88
C SER A 298 -10.39 16.43 13.05
N LEU A 299 -9.63 17.10 12.19
CA LEU A 299 -8.19 17.28 12.37
C LEU A 299 -7.85 17.99 13.69
N SER A 300 -8.79 18.73 14.26
CA SER A 300 -8.69 19.31 15.63
C SER A 300 -9.11 18.34 16.74
N GLY A 301 -9.46 17.10 16.44
CA GLY A 301 -9.82 16.05 17.39
C GLY A 301 -11.29 16.05 17.84
N GLN A 302 -12.13 16.92 17.31
CA GLN A 302 -13.58 16.92 17.60
C GLN A 302 -14.31 15.88 16.74
N GLN A 303 -15.22 15.14 17.35
CA GLN A 303 -16.07 14.18 16.67
C GLN A 303 -17.16 14.86 15.86
N ILE A 304 -17.43 14.41 14.64
CA ILE A 304 -18.50 14.99 13.81
C ILE A 304 -19.82 14.34 14.16
N ALA A 305 -20.84 15.19 14.29
CA ALA A 305 -22.18 14.77 14.69
C ALA A 305 -23.05 14.21 13.54
N SER A 306 -22.66 14.30 12.27
CA SER A 306 -23.51 13.82 11.18
C SER A 306 -22.79 13.54 9.87
N GLY A 307 -23.15 12.39 9.26
CA GLY A 307 -23.01 12.10 7.85
C GLY A 307 -21.56 11.99 7.34
N ALA A 308 -20.96 10.81 7.51
CA ALA A 308 -19.76 10.52 6.75
C ALA A 308 -20.06 10.58 5.25
N PRO A 309 -19.15 11.14 4.42
CA PRO A 309 -19.28 10.98 2.99
C PRO A 309 -19.17 9.49 2.65
N PRO A 310 -19.80 9.02 1.57
CA PRO A 310 -19.51 7.68 1.06
C PRO A 310 -18.01 7.57 0.79
N ALA A 311 -17.46 6.38 0.94
CA ALA A 311 -16.07 6.16 0.58
C ALA A 311 -15.87 6.44 -0.91
N LEU A 312 -15.17 7.53 -1.22
CA LEU A 312 -15.02 8.03 -2.57
C LEU A 312 -13.99 7.20 -3.35
N ILE A 313 -14.36 6.77 -4.54
CA ILE A 313 -13.44 6.10 -5.47
C ILE A 313 -12.29 7.06 -5.82
N ASN A 314 -11.08 6.51 -5.93
CA ASN A 314 -9.83 7.23 -6.13
C ASN A 314 -9.46 8.20 -4.98
N ALA A 315 -10.14 8.16 -3.83
CA ALA A 315 -9.68 8.86 -2.65
C ALA A 315 -8.37 8.24 -2.15
N TYR A 316 -7.45 9.12 -1.73
CA TYR A 316 -6.23 8.70 -1.06
C TYR A 316 -6.56 8.19 0.34
N ALA A 317 -6.00 7.04 0.70
CA ALA A 317 -6.22 6.39 1.98
C ALA A 317 -4.89 6.01 2.64
N GLN A 318 -4.81 6.26 3.95
CA GLN A 318 -3.76 5.72 4.80
C GLN A 318 -4.28 4.46 5.48
N VAL A 319 -3.51 3.39 5.39
CA VAL A 319 -3.91 2.08 5.88
C VAL A 319 -2.93 1.62 6.95
N VAL A 320 -3.45 1.18 8.09
CA VAL A 320 -2.66 0.56 9.16
C VAL A 320 -3.14 -0.88 9.32
N ILE A 321 -2.33 -1.82 8.88
CA ILE A 321 -2.58 -3.25 9.01
C ILE A 321 -2.02 -3.71 10.36
N ARG A 322 -2.79 -4.50 11.10
CA ARG A 322 -2.34 -5.11 12.35
C ARG A 322 -1.37 -6.24 12.05
N GLY A 323 -0.10 -6.02 12.35
CA GLY A 323 0.96 -7.01 12.26
C GLY A 323 0.92 -8.04 13.41
N ALA A 324 2.04 -8.74 13.58
CA ALA A 324 2.18 -9.72 14.66
C ALA A 324 2.09 -9.06 16.04
N ASN A 325 1.50 -9.77 17.00
CA ASN A 325 1.62 -9.42 18.41
C ASN A 325 3.01 -9.86 18.90
N THR A 326 3.72 -8.94 19.53
CA THR A 326 5.05 -9.22 20.10
C THR A 326 5.04 -8.75 21.54
N ASP A 327 5.05 -9.70 22.48
CA ASP A 327 4.91 -9.43 23.91
C ASP A 327 6.07 -8.60 24.50
N ASP A 328 7.26 -8.64 23.84
CA ASP A 328 8.47 -7.94 24.27
C ASP A 328 8.87 -6.78 23.33
N ALA A 329 7.92 -6.20 22.63
CA ALA A 329 8.19 -5.07 21.76
C ALA A 329 7.99 -3.73 22.50
N TYR A 330 8.87 -2.78 22.20
CA TYR A 330 8.80 -1.43 22.73
C TYR A 330 8.84 -0.43 21.59
N ARG A 331 8.07 0.64 21.73
CA ARG A 331 8.11 1.78 20.81
C ARG A 331 9.11 2.81 21.30
N ILE A 332 10.04 3.19 20.43
CA ILE A 332 11.02 4.23 20.70
C ILE A 332 11.07 5.20 19.51
N PRO A 333 11.43 6.48 19.70
CA PRO A 333 11.76 7.37 18.59
C PRO A 333 12.94 6.79 17.79
N SER A 334 12.87 6.81 16.46
CA SER A 334 13.92 6.27 15.58
C SER A 334 15.29 6.92 15.83
N THR A 335 15.29 8.18 16.33
CA THR A 335 16.50 8.91 16.75
C THR A 335 17.19 8.29 17.96
N ALA A 336 16.53 7.45 18.74
CA ALA A 336 17.10 6.81 19.91
C ALA A 336 17.88 5.53 19.59
N LEU A 337 17.61 4.92 18.41
CA LEU A 337 18.35 3.75 17.96
C LEU A 337 19.66 4.17 17.29
N ARG A 338 20.77 3.69 17.82
CA ARG A 338 22.14 4.03 17.37
C ARG A 338 22.75 2.88 16.59
N GLY A 339 23.26 3.19 15.39
CA GLY A 339 23.88 2.18 14.55
C GLY A 339 22.98 1.02 14.14
N GLY A 340 21.66 1.13 14.39
CA GLY A 340 20.68 0.09 14.07
C GLY A 340 20.51 -1.02 15.13
N GLU A 341 21.38 -1.09 16.14
CA GLU A 341 21.45 -2.22 17.09
C GLU A 341 21.68 -1.83 18.54
N THR A 342 21.79 -0.53 18.86
CA THR A 342 22.14 -0.07 20.21
C THR A 342 21.22 1.06 20.66
N VAL A 343 20.79 1.01 21.92
CA VAL A 343 20.11 2.11 22.61
C VAL A 343 20.92 2.56 23.81
N TRP A 344 20.84 3.84 24.15
CA TRP A 344 21.47 4.39 25.35
C TRP A 344 20.43 4.57 26.42
N LEU A 345 20.65 3.91 27.54
CA LEU A 345 19.80 3.97 28.72
C LEU A 345 20.31 5.03 29.70
N TYR A 346 19.39 5.73 30.33
CA TYR A 346 19.65 6.60 31.44
C TYR A 346 19.32 5.85 32.74
N ASP A 347 20.34 5.60 33.53
CA ASP A 347 20.19 4.99 34.86
C ASP A 347 20.87 5.86 35.95
N SER A 348 20.02 6.50 36.76
CA SER A 348 20.46 7.24 37.97
C SER A 348 21.63 8.21 37.74
N GLY A 349 21.66 8.88 36.59
CA GLY A 349 22.72 9.85 36.23
C GLY A 349 23.88 9.27 35.46
N THR A 350 23.81 8.02 35.02
CA THR A 350 24.80 7.35 34.18
C THR A 350 24.18 6.89 32.85
N LEU A 351 24.99 6.90 31.79
CA LEU A 351 24.65 6.31 30.53
C LEU A 351 25.09 4.85 30.48
N SER A 352 24.21 3.93 30.16
CA SER A 352 24.57 2.56 29.82
C SER A 352 24.15 2.21 28.41
N MET A 353 24.96 1.39 27.72
CA MET A 353 24.69 0.96 26.34
C MET A 353 24.07 -0.43 26.37
N ALA A 354 22.91 -0.58 25.72
CA ALA A 354 22.22 -1.86 25.62
C ALA A 354 21.98 -2.21 24.15
N ALA A 355 22.08 -3.51 23.84
CA ALA A 355 21.69 -4.01 22.52
C ALA A 355 20.16 -4.01 22.39
N ALA A 356 19.67 -3.59 21.24
CA ALA A 356 18.25 -3.59 20.91
C ALA A 356 18.10 -3.94 19.43
N GLU A 357 17.35 -4.99 19.15
CA GLU A 357 17.08 -5.44 17.79
C GLU A 357 15.86 -4.69 17.24
N ALA A 358 16.01 -4.00 16.11
CA ALA A 358 14.90 -3.36 15.42
C ALA A 358 14.02 -4.41 14.74
N ILE A 359 12.76 -4.51 15.15
CA ILE A 359 11.76 -5.39 14.53
C ILE A 359 11.13 -4.69 13.34
N HIS A 360 10.75 -3.41 13.52
CA HIS A 360 10.05 -2.62 12.53
C HIS A 360 10.37 -1.14 12.68
N VAL A 361 10.48 -0.43 11.54
CA VAL A 361 10.69 1.03 11.51
C VAL A 361 9.52 1.67 10.79
N ASP A 362 8.80 2.54 11.50
CA ASP A 362 7.61 3.22 11.02
C ASP A 362 7.77 4.75 11.15
N GLY A 363 8.36 5.37 10.14
CA GLY A 363 8.59 6.81 10.12
C GLY A 363 9.49 7.30 11.26
N GLU A 364 8.92 8.05 12.19
CA GLU A 364 9.63 8.60 13.35
C GLU A 364 9.77 7.59 14.49
N ASP A 365 9.02 6.48 14.46
CA ASP A 365 9.02 5.46 15.48
C ASP A 365 9.79 4.20 15.02
N THR A 366 10.47 3.56 15.95
CA THR A 366 11.10 2.25 15.77
C THR A 366 10.58 1.31 16.84
N TYR A 367 10.19 0.12 16.42
CA TYR A 367 9.77 -0.96 17.30
C TYR A 367 10.95 -1.90 17.51
N ILE A 368 11.38 -2.07 18.75
CA ILE A 368 12.54 -2.88 19.12
C ILE A 368 12.12 -4.06 19.97
N SER A 369 12.80 -5.19 19.80
CA SER A 369 12.77 -6.29 20.78
C SER A 369 13.78 -5.97 21.89
N ALA A 370 13.32 -5.99 23.12
CA ALA A 370 14.12 -5.56 24.24
C ALA A 370 13.92 -6.45 25.48
N SER A 371 13.89 -7.77 25.27
CA SER A 371 13.78 -8.76 26.37
C SER A 371 14.85 -8.60 27.46
N ALA A 372 15.93 -7.86 27.17
CA ALA A 372 17.02 -7.58 28.11
C ALA A 372 16.92 -6.21 28.80
N LEU A 373 15.95 -5.35 28.45
CA LEU A 373 15.84 -4.02 29.03
C LEU A 373 14.96 -4.04 30.30
N PRO A 374 15.40 -3.42 31.41
CA PRO A 374 14.57 -3.32 32.61
C PRO A 374 13.30 -2.52 32.36
N VAL A 375 12.16 -2.98 32.85
CA VAL A 375 10.88 -2.27 32.76
C VAL A 375 11.00 -0.91 33.47
N GLY A 376 10.57 0.16 32.79
CA GLY A 376 10.66 1.53 33.31
C GLY A 376 11.98 2.26 33.00
N SER A 377 12.87 1.65 32.24
CA SER A 377 14.08 2.31 31.74
C SER A 377 13.74 3.56 30.94
N ARG A 378 14.65 4.53 30.99
CA ARG A 378 14.58 5.75 30.16
C ARG A 378 15.64 5.68 29.07
N ILE A 379 15.25 5.96 27.84
CA ILE A 379 16.15 5.95 26.68
C ILE A 379 16.58 7.38 26.36
N ILE A 380 17.87 7.57 26.10
CA ILE A 380 18.45 8.86 25.70
C ILE A 380 18.20 9.07 24.20
N THR A 381 17.53 10.18 23.86
CA THR A 381 17.22 10.57 22.47
C THR A 381 18.24 11.58 21.90
N SER A 382 18.86 12.41 22.77
CA SER A 382 19.84 13.40 22.36
C SER A 382 21.14 12.77 21.82
N GLN A 383 21.81 13.49 20.89
CA GLN A 383 23.10 13.07 20.34
C GLN A 383 24.24 13.48 21.29
N LEU A 384 25.17 12.56 21.50
CA LEU A 384 26.41 12.81 22.26
C LEU A 384 27.62 12.63 21.32
N LEU A 385 28.60 13.51 21.45
CA LEU A 385 29.78 13.53 20.56
C LEU A 385 30.71 12.31 20.76
N ALA A 386 30.83 11.81 21.97
CA ALA A 386 31.68 10.65 22.28
C ALA A 386 31.07 9.91 23.50
N PRO A 387 30.00 9.15 23.32
CA PRO A 387 29.39 8.39 24.38
C PRO A 387 30.28 7.21 24.80
N VAL A 388 30.40 7.00 26.09
CA VAL A 388 31.12 5.87 26.68
C VAL A 388 30.21 5.25 27.73
N ASP A 389 30.20 3.94 27.79
CA ASP A 389 29.46 3.21 28.81
C ASP A 389 29.90 3.62 30.23
N GLY A 390 28.95 3.86 31.13
CA GLY A 390 29.20 4.41 32.45
C GLY A 390 29.45 5.92 32.52
N MET A 391 29.33 6.65 31.41
CA MET A 391 29.51 8.11 31.39
C MET A 391 28.46 8.81 32.26
N ALA A 392 28.87 9.79 33.05
CA ALA A 392 27.96 10.64 33.81
C ALA A 392 27.16 11.55 32.90
N VAL A 393 25.84 11.52 33.02
CA VAL A 393 24.89 12.33 32.23
C VAL A 393 23.81 12.91 33.15
N ARG A 394 23.21 14.04 32.77
CA ARG A 394 22.12 14.66 33.53
C ARG A 394 20.90 14.85 32.63
N ASN A 395 19.74 14.43 33.11
CA ASN A 395 18.50 14.60 32.38
C ASN A 395 18.03 16.07 32.45
N VAL A 396 17.60 16.62 31.29
CA VAL A 396 17.04 17.97 31.18
C VAL A 396 15.77 18.13 32.04
N SER A 397 14.95 17.10 32.18
CA SER A 397 13.74 17.13 33.00
C SER A 397 14.01 17.27 34.48
N ASP A 398 15.11 16.68 34.97
CA ASP A 398 15.51 16.76 36.38
C ASP A 398 15.97 18.17 36.79
N ARG A 399 16.50 18.93 35.81
CA ARG A 399 16.89 20.34 35.99
C ARG A 399 15.68 21.25 36.16
N ARG A 400 14.62 21.06 35.36
CA ARG A 400 13.38 21.88 35.47
C ARG A 400 12.69 21.68 36.83
N GLN A 401 12.80 20.50 37.43
CA GLN A 401 12.25 20.25 38.76
C GLN A 401 13.10 20.89 39.87
N ALA A 402 14.43 20.94 39.73
CA ALA A 402 15.31 21.58 40.70
C ALA A 402 15.16 23.12 40.67
N ASP A 403 15.05 23.72 39.50
CA ASP A 403 14.84 25.18 39.30
C ASP A 403 13.43 25.67 39.72
N LEU A 404 12.47 24.77 40.00
CA LEU A 404 11.11 25.10 40.48
C LEU A 404 11.01 24.99 42.03
N VAL A 405 12.03 24.49 42.69
CA VAL A 405 12.06 24.30 44.18
C VAL A 405 12.96 25.33 44.87
N GLU A 406 13.74 26.12 44.13
CA GLU A 406 14.42 27.34 44.60
C GLU A 406 13.54 28.60 44.33
#